data_895559f3c085c43291f8765b2bd2492b
#
_entry.id   895559f3c085c43291f8765b2bd2492b
#
_cell.length_a   1.000
_cell.length_b   1.000
_cell.length_c   1.000
_cell.angle_alpha   90.00
_cell.angle_beta   90.00
_cell.angle_gamma   90.00
#
_symmetry.space_group_name_H-M   'P 1'
#
loop_
_entity.id
_entity.type
_entity.pdbx_description
1 polymer ?
#
loop_
_entity_poly.entity_id
_entity_poly.type
_entity_poly.pdbx_seq_one_letter_code
_entity_poly.pdbx_strand_id
1 'polypeptide(L)'
;MNFGYSDKVKQLQEQLTDFMVREIVPRDKEWHELTEAGTFPPPFCDDIKAKAKAEGLWNMFLSHLPEGVPGQGLSNLEYAPLAEIMGRIYWSPEMFNCNAPDTGNMEVFHMFGTPEQKEKYLTPLFEGEIRS
;
A
#
# COMPACT_ATOMS: atom_id res chain seq x y z
N MET A 1 1.61 -17.98 -24.10
CA MET A 1 1.68 -17.25 -22.83
C MET A 1 1.34 -15.79 -23.16
N ASN A 2 0.34 -15.19 -22.54
CA ASN A 2 -0.02 -13.79 -22.78
C ASN A 2 0.61 -12.92 -21.68
N PHE A 3 1.51 -12.02 -22.04
CA PHE A 3 2.16 -11.07 -21.14
C PHE A 3 1.43 -9.73 -21.05
N GLY A 4 0.27 -9.61 -21.69
CA GLY A 4 -0.54 -8.40 -21.62
C GLY A 4 -1.25 -8.29 -20.27
N TYR A 5 -1.33 -7.09 -19.74
CA TYR A 5 -2.10 -6.78 -18.52
C TYR A 5 -3.59 -6.81 -18.79
N SER A 6 -4.37 -7.25 -17.79
CA SER A 6 -5.84 -7.14 -17.82
C SER A 6 -6.28 -5.67 -17.85
N ASP A 7 -7.50 -5.40 -18.30
CA ASP A 7 -8.02 -4.02 -18.33
C ASP A 7 -8.12 -3.43 -16.92
N LYS A 8 -8.44 -4.25 -15.92
CA LYS A 8 -8.39 -3.87 -14.50
C LYS A 8 -7.00 -3.36 -14.10
N VAL A 9 -5.96 -4.12 -14.45
CA VAL A 9 -4.57 -3.74 -14.11
C VAL A 9 -4.16 -2.46 -14.83
N LYS A 10 -4.51 -2.28 -16.10
CA LYS A 10 -4.23 -1.05 -16.84
C LYS A 10 -4.89 0.17 -16.19
N GLN A 11 -6.16 0.04 -15.80
CA GLN A 11 -6.87 1.12 -15.10
C GLN A 11 -6.20 1.46 -13.75
N LEU A 12 -5.80 0.44 -12.97
CA LEU A 12 -5.07 0.66 -11.73
C LEU A 12 -3.69 1.29 -11.94
N GLN A 13 -2.97 0.93 -13.02
CA GLN A 13 -1.70 1.57 -13.37
C GLN A 13 -1.88 3.06 -13.70
N GLU A 14 -2.91 3.41 -14.47
CA GLU A 14 -3.24 4.80 -14.78
C GLU A 14 -3.60 5.58 -13.51
N GLN A 15 -4.50 5.03 -12.70
CA GLN A 15 -4.95 5.65 -11.44
C GLN A 15 -3.79 5.83 -10.45
N LEU A 16 -2.97 4.80 -10.27
CA LEU A 16 -1.82 4.85 -9.38
C LEU A 16 -0.76 5.84 -9.89
N THR A 17 -0.49 5.86 -11.19
CA THR A 17 0.46 6.82 -11.79
C THR A 17 -0.02 8.25 -11.58
N ASP A 18 -1.30 8.52 -11.79
CA ASP A 18 -1.90 9.83 -11.54
C ASP A 18 -1.77 10.24 -10.07
N PHE A 19 -2.09 9.31 -9.16
CA PHE A 19 -1.92 9.53 -7.72
C PHE A 19 -0.46 9.85 -7.36
N MET A 20 0.50 9.08 -7.88
CA MET A 20 1.93 9.31 -7.64
C MET A 20 2.35 10.72 -8.09
N VAL A 21 1.92 11.14 -9.28
CA VAL A 21 2.25 12.48 -9.82
C VAL A 21 1.60 13.59 -9.01
N ARG A 22 0.37 13.40 -8.56
CA ARG A 22 -0.40 14.42 -7.86
C ARG A 22 -0.02 14.56 -6.39
N GLU A 23 0.17 13.45 -5.68
CA GLU A 23 0.29 13.43 -4.22
C GLU A 23 1.72 13.10 -3.72
N ILE A 24 2.46 12.24 -4.42
CA ILE A 24 3.74 11.72 -3.96
C ILE A 24 4.92 12.54 -4.49
N VAL A 25 5.03 12.68 -5.79
CA VAL A 25 6.15 13.39 -6.44
C VAL A 25 6.36 14.81 -5.88
N PRO A 26 5.31 15.63 -5.67
CA PRO A 26 5.50 16.99 -5.13
C PRO A 26 6.02 17.01 -3.69
N ARG A 27 5.86 15.92 -2.94
CA ARG A 27 6.27 15.80 -1.54
C ARG A 27 7.65 15.16 -1.35
N ASP A 28 8.26 14.64 -2.41
CA ASP A 28 9.49 13.85 -2.29
C ASP A 28 10.64 14.66 -1.67
N LYS A 29 10.85 15.88 -2.11
CA LYS A 29 11.87 16.78 -1.52
C LYS A 29 11.58 17.08 -0.05
N GLU A 30 10.35 17.46 0.28
CA GLU A 30 9.92 17.76 1.65
C GLU A 30 10.07 16.53 2.57
N TRP A 31 9.76 15.33 2.04
CA TRP A 31 9.94 14.07 2.78
C TRP A 31 11.40 13.88 3.21
N HIS A 32 12.35 14.06 2.29
CA HIS A 32 13.78 13.94 2.59
C HIS A 32 14.24 15.00 3.60
N GLU A 33 13.86 16.26 3.40
CA GLU A 33 14.24 17.36 4.28
C GLU A 33 13.75 17.13 5.73
N LEU A 34 12.50 16.71 5.90
CA LEU A 34 11.90 16.44 7.21
C LEU A 34 12.54 15.23 7.90
N THR A 35 12.76 14.14 7.17
CA THR A 35 13.36 12.93 7.74
C THR A 35 14.83 13.11 8.10
N GLU A 36 15.61 13.84 7.31
CA GLU A 36 16.98 14.22 7.63
C GLU A 36 17.04 15.12 8.87
N ALA A 37 16.04 15.98 9.08
CA ALA A 37 15.89 16.80 10.27
C ALA A 37 15.40 16.03 11.50
N GLY A 38 15.13 14.71 11.38
CA GLY A 38 14.69 13.85 12.48
C GLY A 38 13.16 13.81 12.68
N THR A 39 12.38 14.35 11.74
CA THR A 39 10.90 14.29 11.78
C THR A 39 10.44 13.06 10.99
N PHE A 40 10.04 12.00 11.71
CA PHE A 40 9.56 10.78 11.10
C PHE A 40 8.40 10.17 11.91
N PRO A 41 7.26 9.77 11.27
CA PRO A 41 6.96 10.06 9.87
C PRO A 41 6.67 11.56 9.63
N PRO A 42 6.87 12.06 8.39
CA PRO A 42 6.42 13.40 8.03
C PRO A 42 4.93 13.61 8.25
N PRO A 43 4.47 14.78 8.75
CA PRO A 43 3.06 14.99 9.13
C PRO A 43 2.04 14.83 7.99
N PHE A 44 2.46 15.04 6.75
CA PHE A 44 1.59 14.89 5.58
C PHE A 44 1.29 13.43 5.19
N CYS A 45 2.01 12.44 5.75
CA CYS A 45 1.84 11.03 5.39
C CYS A 45 0.44 10.52 5.68
N ASP A 46 -0.17 10.94 6.79
CA ASP A 46 -1.52 10.50 7.16
C ASP A 46 -2.59 11.01 6.17
N ASP A 47 -2.45 12.24 5.67
CA ASP A 47 -3.33 12.79 4.62
C ASP A 47 -3.21 11.99 3.30
N ILE A 48 -1.98 11.66 2.89
CA ILE A 48 -1.74 10.85 1.68
C ILE A 48 -2.33 9.44 1.84
N LYS A 49 -2.11 8.79 2.99
CA LYS A 49 -2.68 7.47 3.29
C LYS A 49 -4.22 7.48 3.24
N ALA A 50 -4.84 8.51 3.83
CA ALA A 50 -6.29 8.67 3.78
C ALA A 50 -6.82 8.82 2.35
N LYS A 51 -6.14 9.61 1.51
CA LYS A 51 -6.48 9.76 0.08
C LYS A 51 -6.30 8.47 -0.69
N ALA A 52 -5.18 7.76 -0.51
CA ALA A 52 -4.91 6.48 -1.17
C ALA A 52 -6.00 5.45 -0.82
N LYS A 53 -6.40 5.41 0.46
CA LYS A 53 -7.48 4.54 0.95
C LYS A 53 -8.82 4.90 0.31
N ALA A 54 -9.17 6.18 0.25
CA ALA A 54 -10.41 6.68 -0.36
C ALA A 54 -10.49 6.39 -1.86
N GLU A 55 -9.37 6.38 -2.56
CA GLU A 55 -9.27 6.06 -3.98
C GLU A 55 -9.14 4.55 -4.26
N GLY A 56 -9.17 3.69 -3.23
CA GLY A 56 -9.05 2.24 -3.37
C GLY A 56 -7.63 1.74 -3.68
N LEU A 57 -6.62 2.59 -3.52
CA LEU A 57 -5.21 2.27 -3.68
C LEU A 57 -4.59 1.82 -2.34
N TRP A 58 -5.21 0.83 -1.69
CA TRP A 58 -4.85 0.36 -0.36
C TRP A 58 -4.73 -1.15 -0.31
N ASN A 59 -3.75 -1.69 0.39
CA ASN A 59 -3.51 -3.13 0.52
C ASN A 59 -3.46 -3.90 -0.82
N MET A 60 -2.98 -3.27 -1.88
CA MET A 60 -2.99 -3.85 -3.23
C MET A 60 -2.14 -5.11 -3.36
N PHE A 61 -1.19 -5.34 -2.46
CA PHE A 61 -0.30 -6.50 -2.45
C PHE A 61 -1.03 -7.81 -2.09
N LEU A 62 -2.12 -7.74 -1.32
CA LEU A 62 -2.75 -8.91 -0.74
C LEU A 62 -3.63 -9.64 -1.76
N SER A 63 -3.23 -10.86 -2.14
CA SER A 63 -3.87 -11.62 -3.23
C SER A 63 -5.19 -12.27 -2.84
N HIS A 64 -5.38 -12.62 -1.57
CA HIS A 64 -6.60 -13.28 -1.07
C HIS A 64 -7.21 -12.46 0.06
N LEU A 65 -7.95 -11.41 -0.32
CA LEU A 65 -8.57 -10.51 0.64
C LEU A 65 -9.68 -11.19 1.43
N PRO A 66 -9.68 -11.08 2.76
CA PRO A 66 -10.87 -11.36 3.56
C PRO A 66 -12.02 -10.42 3.18
N GLU A 67 -13.25 -10.87 3.39
CA GLU A 67 -14.43 -10.03 3.17
C GLU A 67 -14.37 -8.78 4.04
N GLY A 68 -14.65 -7.61 3.45
CA GLY A 68 -14.66 -6.32 4.14
C GLY A 68 -13.29 -5.65 4.33
N VAL A 69 -12.18 -6.31 3.97
CA VAL A 69 -10.85 -5.70 4.04
C VAL A 69 -10.59 -4.80 2.84
N PRO A 70 -10.14 -3.55 3.03
CA PRO A 70 -9.75 -2.68 1.93
C PRO A 70 -8.61 -3.27 1.10
N GLY A 71 -8.77 -3.30 -0.23
CA GLY A 71 -7.77 -3.77 -1.17
C GLY A 71 -8.40 -4.16 -2.50
N GLN A 72 -7.59 -4.65 -3.44
CA GLN A 72 -8.00 -4.92 -4.82
C GLN A 72 -8.18 -6.41 -5.15
N GLY A 73 -7.72 -7.32 -4.29
CA GLY A 73 -7.78 -8.77 -4.52
C GLY A 73 -7.01 -9.20 -5.77
N LEU A 74 -5.86 -8.61 -6.01
CA LEU A 74 -5.01 -8.89 -7.16
C LEU A 74 -4.21 -10.17 -6.94
N SER A 75 -3.93 -10.91 -8.01
CA SER A 75 -2.87 -11.90 -8.00
C SER A 75 -1.49 -11.23 -7.94
N ASN A 76 -0.46 -11.98 -7.57
CA ASN A 76 0.92 -11.45 -7.55
C ASN A 76 1.37 -10.95 -8.93
N LEU A 77 0.91 -11.60 -10.00
CA LEU A 77 1.21 -11.17 -11.37
C LEU A 77 0.55 -9.82 -11.71
N GLU A 78 -0.66 -9.61 -11.23
CA GLU A 78 -1.40 -8.35 -11.42
C GLU A 78 -0.86 -7.22 -10.55
N TYR A 79 -0.34 -7.55 -9.36
CA TYR A 79 0.26 -6.58 -8.45
C TYR A 79 1.66 -6.10 -8.91
N ALA A 80 2.44 -6.95 -9.55
CA ALA A 80 3.83 -6.66 -9.93
C ALA A 80 4.03 -5.30 -10.65
N PRO A 81 3.25 -4.93 -11.68
CA PRO A 81 3.41 -3.63 -12.35
C PRO A 81 3.01 -2.44 -11.45
N LEU A 82 2.14 -2.63 -10.48
CA LEU A 82 1.78 -1.59 -9.51
C LEU A 82 2.92 -1.38 -8.49
N ALA A 83 3.54 -2.46 -8.03
CA ALA A 83 4.72 -2.40 -7.18
C ALA A 83 5.88 -1.65 -7.86
N GLU A 84 6.08 -1.85 -9.18
CA GLU A 84 7.07 -1.10 -9.97
C GLU A 84 6.79 0.41 -9.97
N ILE A 85 5.52 0.81 -10.14
CA ILE A 85 5.13 2.23 -10.12
C ILE A 85 5.40 2.85 -8.76
N MET A 86 4.97 2.20 -7.67
CA MET A 86 5.23 2.67 -6.31
C MET A 86 6.73 2.73 -6.02
N GLY A 87 7.50 1.71 -6.41
CA GLY A 87 8.93 1.61 -6.15
C GLY A 87 9.80 2.70 -6.78
N ARG A 88 9.27 3.55 -7.65
CA ARG A 88 9.99 4.70 -8.23
C ARG A 88 10.37 5.76 -7.19
N ILE A 89 9.61 5.85 -6.10
CA ILE A 89 9.90 6.71 -4.96
C ILE A 89 9.97 5.85 -3.70
N TYR A 90 11.11 5.85 -3.06
CA TYR A 90 11.51 4.96 -1.98
C TYR A 90 10.47 4.81 -0.85
N TRP A 91 9.85 5.90 -0.43
CA TRP A 91 8.92 5.92 0.69
C TRP A 91 7.44 5.70 0.29
N SER A 92 7.15 5.75 -1.01
CA SER A 92 5.75 5.74 -1.47
C SER A 92 4.98 4.45 -1.19
N PRO A 93 5.57 3.23 -1.19
CA PRO A 93 4.82 2.00 -0.89
C PRO A 93 4.12 2.03 0.48
N GLU A 94 4.69 2.75 1.45
CA GLU A 94 4.08 2.94 2.76
C GLU A 94 2.74 3.69 2.69
N MET A 95 2.60 4.62 1.76
CA MET A 95 1.38 5.42 1.59
C MET A 95 0.19 4.59 1.13
N PHE A 96 0.45 3.41 0.59
CA PHE A 96 -0.53 2.44 0.10
C PHE A 96 -0.67 1.21 1.00
N ASN A 97 -0.07 1.22 2.18
CA ASN A 97 0.06 0.05 3.07
C ASN A 97 0.67 -1.18 2.38
N CYS A 98 1.61 -0.95 1.49
CA CYS A 98 2.29 -1.96 0.68
C CYS A 98 3.78 -2.05 1.00
N ASN A 99 4.19 -1.71 2.23
CA ASN A 99 5.58 -1.64 2.65
C ASN A 99 5.97 -2.80 3.57
N ALA A 100 7.21 -3.25 3.49
CA ALA A 100 7.80 -4.17 4.46
C ALA A 100 8.11 -3.42 5.78
N PRO A 101 8.03 -4.08 6.93
CA PRO A 101 7.73 -5.52 7.17
C PRO A 101 6.23 -5.86 7.20
N ASP A 102 5.35 -4.85 7.21
CA ASP A 102 3.92 -5.02 7.45
C ASP A 102 3.26 -5.98 6.46
N THR A 103 3.60 -5.92 5.17
CA THR A 103 3.04 -6.81 4.14
C THR A 103 3.25 -8.28 4.46
N GLY A 104 4.48 -8.68 4.79
CA GLY A 104 4.78 -10.07 5.13
C GLY A 104 4.08 -10.53 6.42
N ASN A 105 4.02 -9.65 7.43
CA ASN A 105 3.35 -9.96 8.68
C ASN A 105 1.82 -10.05 8.52
N MET A 106 1.23 -9.18 7.70
CA MET A 106 -0.19 -9.28 7.34
C MET A 106 -0.51 -10.61 6.64
N GLU A 107 0.32 -11.06 5.69
CA GLU A 107 0.15 -12.35 5.02
C GLU A 107 0.26 -13.51 6.01
N VAL A 108 1.25 -13.48 6.92
CA VAL A 108 1.43 -14.52 7.94
C VAL A 108 0.22 -14.60 8.86
N PHE A 109 -0.24 -13.47 9.41
CA PHE A 109 -1.45 -13.46 10.25
C PHE A 109 -2.69 -13.88 9.47
N HIS A 110 -2.82 -13.46 8.21
CA HIS A 110 -3.95 -13.84 7.38
C HIS A 110 -4.03 -15.36 7.17
N MET A 111 -2.90 -16.00 6.86
CA MET A 111 -2.85 -17.43 6.58
C MET A 111 -2.87 -18.29 7.85
N PHE A 112 -2.18 -17.89 8.90
CA PHE A 112 -1.84 -18.77 10.04
C PHE A 112 -2.32 -18.24 11.40
N GLY A 113 -2.76 -16.99 11.51
CA GLY A 113 -3.19 -16.39 12.76
C GLY A 113 -4.48 -17.03 13.31
N THR A 114 -4.57 -17.15 14.64
CA THR A 114 -5.84 -17.48 15.31
C THR A 114 -6.84 -16.34 15.16
N PRO A 115 -8.16 -16.58 15.37
CA PRO A 115 -9.15 -15.50 15.35
C PRO A 115 -8.77 -14.32 16.24
N GLU A 116 -8.31 -14.59 17.45
CA GLU A 116 -7.90 -13.56 18.42
C GLU A 116 -6.67 -12.78 17.96
N GLN A 117 -5.70 -13.45 17.33
CA GLN A 117 -4.52 -12.80 16.75
C GLN A 117 -4.90 -11.93 15.55
N LYS A 118 -5.82 -12.39 14.71
CA LYS A 118 -6.31 -11.62 13.56
C LYS A 118 -7.03 -10.36 14.02
N GLU A 119 -7.92 -10.48 14.98
CA GLU A 119 -8.64 -9.33 15.54
C GLU A 119 -7.67 -8.33 16.18
N LYS A 120 -6.72 -8.81 16.97
CA LYS A 120 -5.81 -7.95 17.74
C LYS A 120 -4.72 -7.28 16.89
N TYR A 121 -4.18 -7.98 15.89
CA TYR A 121 -3.02 -7.51 15.14
C TYR A 121 -3.29 -7.30 13.65
N LEU A 122 -3.98 -8.25 13.00
CA LEU A 122 -4.18 -8.17 11.55
C LEU A 122 -5.14 -7.06 11.15
N THR A 123 -6.28 -6.94 11.84
CA THR A 123 -7.27 -5.90 11.53
C THR A 123 -6.67 -4.50 11.62
N PRO A 124 -6.00 -4.08 12.71
CA PRO A 124 -5.39 -2.77 12.76
C PRO A 124 -4.20 -2.60 11.79
N LEU A 125 -3.48 -3.68 11.42
CA LEU A 125 -2.48 -3.61 10.34
C LEU A 125 -3.13 -3.36 8.99
N PHE A 126 -4.24 -4.04 8.66
CA PHE A 126 -4.98 -3.81 7.42
C PHE A 126 -5.52 -2.38 7.33
N GLU A 127 -5.96 -1.83 8.44
CA GLU A 127 -6.44 -0.46 8.51
C GLU A 127 -5.30 0.59 8.53
N GLY A 128 -4.06 0.14 8.72
CA GLY A 128 -2.90 1.05 8.83
C GLY A 128 -2.85 1.83 10.14
N GLU A 129 -3.55 1.35 11.17
CA GLU A 129 -3.59 1.98 12.50
C GLU A 129 -2.32 1.67 13.30
N ILE A 130 -1.71 0.54 13.03
CA ILE A 130 -0.44 0.12 13.65
C ILE A 130 0.56 -0.32 12.59
N ARG A 131 1.83 -0.38 12.99
CA ARG A 131 2.95 -0.92 12.23
C ARG A 131 3.54 -2.12 12.98
N SER A 132 4.18 -3.03 12.26
CA SER A 132 4.82 -4.23 12.84
C SER A 132 6.35 -4.15 12.88
#